data_a232b396c1ea2afb0075a18207b77c82
#
_entry.id   a232b396c1ea2afb0075a18207b77c82
#
_cell.length_a   1.000
_cell.length_b   1.000
_cell.length_c   1.000
_cell.angle_alpha   90.00
_cell.angle_beta   90.00
_cell.angle_gamma   90.00
#
_symmetry.space_group_name_H-M   'P 1'
#
loop_
_entity.id
_entity.type
_entity.pdbx_description
1 polymer ?
#
loop_
_entity_poly.entity_id
_entity_poly.type
_entity_poly.pdbx_seq_one_letter_code
_entity_poly.pdbx_strand_id
1 'polypeptide(L)'
;EQGALVEMDFDSYHVRLIARLVGYPLPTSSIHDYLGRFYFDTTELSDTQREESKAITFRLLYGGIDREFLTIPFFEKVNAFIYELWAKWKSKRYIETPIFKRRLSADTLQSMTANKLFNYYLQATESEVSVQKLRQVQDVLQDATSCMILYTYDSILFDVEISEAKTLLPQIKNVLEQGNFPVKTKVGDIYDKMKTISL
;
A
#
# COMPACT_ATOMS: atom_id res chain seq x y z
N GLU A 1 11.24 10.07 -31.47
CA GLU A 1 11.08 9.54 -30.11
C GLU A 1 9.78 10.10 -29.57
N GLN A 2 8.77 9.24 -29.45
CA GLN A 2 7.42 9.63 -29.04
C GLN A 2 7.06 8.87 -27.76
N GLY A 3 7.75 9.19 -26.66
CA GLY A 3 7.50 8.64 -25.33
C GLY A 3 6.74 9.61 -24.44
N ALA A 4 6.07 9.07 -23.41
CA ALA A 4 5.44 9.82 -22.35
C ALA A 4 5.77 9.20 -20.99
N LEU A 5 5.95 10.01 -19.96
CA LEU A 5 6.06 9.55 -18.60
C LEU A 5 4.67 9.15 -18.06
N VAL A 6 4.59 7.96 -17.51
CA VAL A 6 3.38 7.45 -16.87
C VAL A 6 3.69 7.03 -15.44
N GLU A 7 3.01 7.61 -14.47
CA GLU A 7 3.09 7.22 -13.07
C GLU A 7 1.86 6.42 -12.69
N MET A 8 2.07 5.27 -12.04
CA MET A 8 1.02 4.48 -11.40
C MET A 8 1.27 4.41 -9.90
N ASP A 9 0.36 5.02 -9.13
CA ASP A 9 0.44 5.22 -7.69
C ASP A 9 -0.65 4.42 -6.98
N PHE A 10 -0.29 3.61 -5.99
CA PHE A 10 -1.25 2.80 -5.23
C PHE A 10 -2.09 3.66 -4.28
N ASP A 11 -3.40 3.54 -4.37
CA ASP A 11 -4.31 4.24 -3.47
C ASP A 11 -4.35 3.57 -2.09
N SER A 12 -3.86 4.29 -1.07
CA SER A 12 -3.86 3.86 0.34
C SER A 12 -3.16 2.51 0.55
N TYR A 13 -2.00 2.30 -0.09
CA TYR A 13 -1.32 1.03 -0.20
C TYR A 13 -1.13 0.32 1.15
N HIS A 14 -0.55 1.00 2.15
CA HIS A 14 -0.34 0.42 3.48
C HIS A 14 -1.64 0.00 4.17
N VAL A 15 -2.67 0.82 4.10
CA VAL A 15 -3.97 0.51 4.75
C VAL A 15 -4.58 -0.75 4.13
N ARG A 16 -4.51 -0.88 2.80
CA ARG A 16 -5.00 -2.05 2.06
C ARG A 16 -4.15 -3.29 2.35
N LEU A 17 -2.84 -3.13 2.45
CA LEU A 17 -1.95 -4.22 2.82
C LEU A 17 -2.24 -4.74 4.22
N ILE A 18 -2.43 -3.84 5.19
CA ILE A 18 -2.82 -4.20 6.57
C ILE A 18 -4.17 -4.93 6.55
N ALA A 19 -5.16 -4.40 5.85
CA ALA A 19 -6.48 -5.03 5.74
C ALA A 19 -6.39 -6.46 5.20
N ARG A 20 -5.55 -6.69 4.19
CA ARG A 20 -5.27 -8.02 3.66
C ARG A 20 -4.61 -8.94 4.69
N LEU A 21 -3.63 -8.45 5.44
CA LEU A 21 -2.95 -9.22 6.48
C LEU A 21 -3.89 -9.67 7.60
N VAL A 22 -4.85 -8.81 7.97
CA VAL A 22 -5.81 -9.10 9.05
C VAL A 22 -7.14 -9.71 8.54
N GLY A 23 -7.26 -9.97 7.24
CA GLY A 23 -8.48 -10.53 6.63
C GLY A 23 -9.69 -9.60 6.77
N TYR A 24 -9.51 -8.28 6.64
CA TYR A 24 -10.58 -7.30 6.70
C TYR A 24 -10.95 -6.81 5.30
N PRO A 25 -12.23 -6.95 4.86
CA PRO A 25 -12.65 -6.47 3.55
C PRO A 25 -12.79 -4.94 3.56
N LEU A 26 -11.90 -4.26 2.84
CA LEU A 26 -12.03 -2.82 2.57
C LEU A 26 -12.71 -2.58 1.23
N PRO A 27 -13.48 -1.48 1.09
CA PRO A 27 -14.07 -1.09 -0.18
C PRO A 27 -12.97 -0.72 -1.21
N THR A 28 -13.31 -0.80 -2.50
CA THR A 28 -12.45 -0.30 -3.58
C THR A 28 -12.43 1.22 -3.69
N SER A 29 -13.46 1.88 -3.15
CA SER A 29 -13.55 3.34 -3.05
C SER A 29 -12.55 3.92 -2.04
N SER A 30 -12.60 5.23 -1.82
CA SER A 30 -11.73 5.93 -0.88
C SER A 30 -11.76 5.31 0.52
N ILE A 31 -10.61 4.85 0.98
CA ILE A 31 -10.46 4.27 2.33
C ILE A 31 -10.60 5.34 3.41
N HIS A 32 -10.13 6.55 3.12
CA HIS A 32 -10.22 7.66 4.08
C HIS A 32 -11.65 8.13 4.26
N ASP A 33 -12.48 8.07 3.22
CA ASP A 33 -13.92 8.32 3.35
C ASP A 33 -14.60 7.18 4.13
N TYR A 34 -14.23 5.94 3.87
CA TYR A 34 -14.78 4.78 4.59
C TYR A 34 -14.47 4.82 6.08
N LEU A 35 -13.21 5.03 6.46
CA LEU A 35 -12.81 5.09 7.88
C LEU A 35 -13.27 6.39 8.55
N GLY A 36 -13.26 7.50 7.82
CA GLY A 36 -13.72 8.81 8.32
C GLY A 36 -15.19 8.81 8.75
N ARG A 37 -16.04 7.98 8.14
CA ARG A 37 -17.43 7.82 8.59
C ARG A 37 -17.52 7.32 10.04
N PHE A 38 -16.62 6.49 10.47
CA PHE A 38 -16.54 6.04 11.87
C PHE A 38 -15.93 7.11 12.78
N TYR A 39 -14.99 7.92 12.29
CA TYR A 39 -14.33 8.94 13.12
C TYR A 39 -15.25 10.12 13.41
N PHE A 40 -16.08 10.50 12.44
CA PHE A 40 -16.91 11.70 12.50
C PHE A 40 -18.41 11.40 12.63
N ASP A 41 -18.79 10.14 12.75
CA ASP A 41 -20.20 9.68 12.82
C ASP A 41 -21.05 10.32 11.71
N THR A 42 -20.59 10.26 10.46
CA THR A 42 -21.25 10.87 9.30
C THR A 42 -21.20 9.94 8.08
N THR A 43 -22.15 10.09 7.18
CA THR A 43 -22.17 9.37 5.90
C THR A 43 -21.40 10.07 4.79
N GLU A 44 -21.21 11.39 4.92
CA GLU A 44 -20.50 12.22 3.94
C GLU A 44 -19.45 13.08 4.66
N LEU A 45 -18.23 13.08 4.13
CA LEU A 45 -17.13 13.87 4.67
C LEU A 45 -16.92 15.13 3.83
N SER A 46 -16.67 16.24 4.52
CA SER A 46 -16.09 17.42 3.89
C SER A 46 -14.63 17.16 3.50
N ASP A 47 -14.05 18.01 2.66
CA ASP A 47 -12.65 17.87 2.26
C ASP A 47 -11.71 17.96 3.47
N THR A 48 -12.01 18.84 4.44
CA THR A 48 -11.25 18.95 5.70
C THR A 48 -11.31 17.65 6.50
N GLN A 49 -12.50 17.06 6.66
CA GLN A 49 -12.67 15.79 7.38
C GLN A 49 -11.96 14.62 6.67
N ARG A 50 -11.88 14.65 5.34
CA ARG A 50 -11.15 13.64 4.56
C ARG A 50 -9.64 13.70 4.84
N GLU A 51 -9.05 14.88 4.84
CA GLU A 51 -7.63 15.07 5.19
C GLU A 51 -7.37 14.70 6.66
N GLU A 52 -8.25 15.07 7.57
CA GLU A 52 -8.17 14.70 8.98
C GLU A 52 -8.30 13.18 9.18
N SER A 53 -9.23 12.52 8.47
CA SER A 53 -9.37 11.07 8.47
C SER A 53 -8.08 10.36 8.05
N LYS A 54 -7.39 10.89 7.04
CA LYS A 54 -6.09 10.39 6.61
C LYS A 54 -5.06 10.50 7.73
N ALA A 55 -4.95 11.67 8.37
CA ALA A 55 -4.02 11.90 9.46
C ALA A 55 -4.30 10.99 10.67
N ILE A 56 -5.57 10.83 11.07
CA ILE A 56 -6.00 9.92 12.15
C ILE A 56 -5.61 8.48 11.81
N THR A 57 -5.95 8.01 10.61
CA THR A 57 -5.66 6.64 10.17
C THR A 57 -4.17 6.32 10.27
N PHE A 58 -3.30 7.19 9.74
CA PHE A 58 -1.85 6.97 9.79
C PHE A 58 -1.30 7.06 11.21
N ARG A 59 -1.78 8.00 12.02
CA ARG A 59 -1.40 8.09 13.44
C ARG A 59 -1.71 6.79 14.19
N LEU A 60 -2.91 6.23 14.00
CA LEU A 60 -3.32 4.99 14.66
C LEU A 60 -2.50 3.78 14.19
N LEU A 61 -2.23 3.69 12.90
CA LEU A 61 -1.51 2.54 12.34
C LEU A 61 -0.03 2.53 12.72
N TYR A 62 0.63 3.69 12.78
CA TYR A 62 2.06 3.78 13.06
C TYR A 62 2.39 4.12 14.52
N GLY A 63 1.55 4.91 15.17
CA GLY A 63 1.74 5.34 16.55
C GLY A 63 1.16 4.39 17.62
N GLY A 64 0.17 3.60 17.22
CA GLY A 64 -0.59 2.73 18.11
C GLY A 64 -2.07 3.08 18.15
N ILE A 65 -2.91 2.08 18.39
CA ILE A 65 -4.36 2.21 18.34
C ILE A 65 -4.89 2.56 19.73
N ASP A 66 -5.46 3.74 19.86
CA ASP A 66 -6.11 4.19 21.09
C ASP A 66 -7.40 3.39 21.37
N ARG A 67 -7.76 3.23 22.65
CA ARG A 67 -8.88 2.38 23.08
C ARG A 67 -10.22 2.75 22.46
N GLU A 68 -10.48 4.03 22.25
CA GLU A 68 -11.72 4.53 21.65
C GLU A 68 -11.92 4.01 20.22
N PHE A 69 -10.84 3.84 19.45
CA PHE A 69 -10.90 3.34 18.07
C PHE A 69 -11.00 1.82 17.97
N LEU A 70 -10.86 1.07 19.07
CA LEU A 70 -11.06 -0.38 19.06
C LEU A 70 -12.53 -0.80 18.85
N THR A 71 -13.47 0.14 18.92
CA THR A 71 -14.86 -0.07 18.53
C THR A 71 -15.05 -0.19 17.02
N ILE A 72 -14.07 0.26 16.22
CA ILE A 72 -14.07 0.16 14.77
C ILE A 72 -13.50 -1.21 14.38
N PRO A 73 -14.27 -2.09 13.69
CA PRO A 73 -13.88 -3.49 13.45
C PRO A 73 -12.54 -3.65 12.72
N PHE A 74 -12.15 -2.69 11.88
CA PHE A 74 -10.85 -2.67 11.23
C PHE A 74 -9.72 -2.57 12.26
N PHE A 75 -9.79 -1.59 13.16
CA PHE A 75 -8.74 -1.37 14.17
C PHE A 75 -8.72 -2.44 15.25
N GLU A 76 -9.86 -3.01 15.59
CA GLU A 76 -9.92 -4.19 16.49
C GLU A 76 -9.07 -5.34 15.92
N LYS A 77 -9.28 -5.68 14.63
CA LYS A 77 -8.50 -6.74 13.97
C LYS A 77 -7.01 -6.40 13.84
N VAL A 78 -6.68 -5.15 13.52
CA VAL A 78 -5.28 -4.70 13.43
C VAL A 78 -4.60 -4.81 14.78
N ASN A 79 -5.27 -4.37 15.85
CA ASN A 79 -4.74 -4.46 17.21
C ASN A 79 -4.51 -5.91 17.65
N ALA A 80 -5.46 -6.80 17.38
CA ALA A 80 -5.31 -8.23 17.66
C ALA A 80 -4.09 -8.82 16.93
N PHE A 81 -3.90 -8.47 15.66
CA PHE A 81 -2.76 -8.91 14.86
C PHE A 81 -1.43 -8.39 15.39
N ILE A 82 -1.36 -7.12 15.82
CA ILE A 82 -0.16 -6.53 16.45
C ILE A 82 0.24 -7.35 17.68
N TYR A 83 -0.70 -7.69 18.55
CA TYR A 83 -0.41 -8.47 19.75
C TYR A 83 -0.08 -9.93 19.44
N GLU A 84 -0.65 -10.52 18.41
CA GLU A 84 -0.28 -11.86 17.92
C GLU A 84 1.17 -11.90 17.45
N LEU A 85 1.58 -10.93 16.61
CA LEU A 85 2.97 -10.79 16.17
C LEU A 85 3.92 -10.60 17.36
N TRP A 86 3.53 -9.76 18.31
CA TRP A 86 4.31 -9.51 19.52
C TRP A 86 4.47 -10.75 20.39
N ALA A 87 3.42 -11.54 20.55
CA ALA A 87 3.49 -12.81 21.28
C ALA A 87 4.43 -13.82 20.61
N LYS A 88 4.35 -13.94 19.27
CA LYS A 88 5.26 -14.77 18.48
C LYS A 88 6.73 -14.30 18.63
N TRP A 89 6.96 -12.99 18.56
CA TRP A 89 8.28 -12.40 18.75
C TRP A 89 8.85 -12.72 20.13
N LYS A 90 8.09 -12.53 21.19
CA LYS A 90 8.54 -12.85 22.57
C LYS A 90 8.91 -14.31 22.74
N SER A 91 8.14 -15.21 22.13
CA SER A 91 8.34 -16.65 22.23
C SER A 91 9.52 -17.15 21.38
N LYS A 92 9.56 -16.78 20.10
CA LYS A 92 10.51 -17.33 19.11
C LYS A 92 11.74 -16.49 18.91
N ARG A 93 11.75 -15.23 19.39
CA ARG A 93 12.80 -14.23 19.16
C ARG A 93 12.97 -13.81 17.69
N TYR A 94 12.03 -14.20 16.83
CA TYR A 94 11.92 -13.76 15.46
C TYR A 94 10.47 -13.88 14.95
N ILE A 95 10.17 -13.16 13.87
CA ILE A 95 9.00 -13.37 13.02
C ILE A 95 9.44 -13.49 11.56
N GLU A 96 8.62 -14.12 10.73
CA GLU A 96 8.90 -14.28 9.30
C GLU A 96 7.85 -13.52 8.49
N THR A 97 8.30 -12.86 7.43
CA THR A 97 7.42 -12.19 6.47
C THR A 97 6.59 -13.23 5.69
N PRO A 98 5.40 -12.83 5.17
CA PRO A 98 4.46 -13.82 4.64
C PRO A 98 4.89 -14.42 3.29
N ILE A 99 5.64 -13.69 2.46
CA ILE A 99 5.94 -14.06 1.07
C ILE A 99 7.31 -14.74 0.97
N PHE A 100 8.38 -14.00 1.24
CA PHE A 100 9.74 -14.51 1.07
C PHE A 100 10.32 -15.15 2.33
N LYS A 101 9.53 -15.25 3.42
CA LYS A 101 9.96 -15.86 4.69
C LYS A 101 11.21 -15.22 5.29
N ARG A 102 11.42 -13.94 4.99
CA ARG A 102 12.52 -13.17 5.56
C ARG A 102 12.34 -13.04 7.05
N ARG A 103 13.39 -13.33 7.81
CA ARG A 103 13.37 -13.26 9.26
C ARG A 103 13.70 -11.86 9.76
N LEU A 104 12.80 -11.33 10.57
CA LEU A 104 13.05 -10.20 11.45
C LEU A 104 13.43 -10.77 12.82
N SER A 105 14.70 -10.64 13.24
CA SER A 105 15.24 -11.32 14.41
C SER A 105 15.57 -10.33 15.53
N ALA A 106 15.44 -10.78 16.77
CA ALA A 106 15.83 -10.02 17.96
C ALA A 106 17.36 -9.80 18.05
N ASP A 107 18.14 -10.58 17.31
CA ASP A 107 19.59 -10.40 17.25
C ASP A 107 19.98 -9.14 16.47
N THR A 108 19.14 -8.74 15.50
CA THR A 108 19.36 -7.56 14.66
C THR A 108 18.52 -6.36 15.07
N LEU A 109 17.36 -6.59 15.67
CA LEU A 109 16.39 -5.56 16.05
C LEU A 109 16.35 -5.41 17.57
N GLN A 110 16.96 -4.36 18.08
CA GLN A 110 17.00 -4.06 19.51
C GLN A 110 15.88 -3.13 19.96
N SER A 111 15.57 -3.13 21.25
CA SER A 111 14.60 -2.23 21.88
C SER A 111 13.22 -2.22 21.18
N MET A 112 12.71 -3.44 20.82
CA MET A 112 11.43 -3.59 20.16
C MET A 112 10.26 -3.34 21.11
N THR A 113 9.22 -2.72 20.55
CA THR A 113 7.84 -2.71 21.08
C THR A 113 6.90 -3.36 20.09
N ALA A 114 5.68 -3.68 20.50
CA ALA A 114 4.69 -4.29 19.62
C ALA A 114 4.44 -3.45 18.35
N ASN A 115 4.29 -2.12 18.50
CA ASN A 115 4.07 -1.20 17.38
C ASN A 115 5.29 -1.07 16.47
N LYS A 116 6.51 -0.98 17.03
CA LYS A 116 7.72 -0.96 16.21
C LYS A 116 7.86 -2.25 15.39
N LEU A 117 7.62 -3.39 16.02
CA LEU A 117 7.67 -4.69 15.33
C LEU A 117 6.66 -4.76 14.19
N PHE A 118 5.44 -4.30 14.44
CA PHE A 118 4.40 -4.23 13.41
C PHE A 118 4.83 -3.34 12.24
N ASN A 119 5.40 -2.16 12.51
CA ASN A 119 5.88 -1.26 11.47
C ASN A 119 7.00 -1.88 10.62
N TYR A 120 7.97 -2.56 11.23
CA TYR A 120 9.01 -3.29 10.49
C TYR A 120 8.42 -4.43 9.67
N TYR A 121 7.48 -5.18 10.24
CA TYR A 121 6.81 -6.27 9.54
C TYR A 121 6.01 -5.77 8.34
N LEU A 122 5.29 -4.66 8.50
CA LEU A 122 4.50 -4.03 7.44
C LEU A 122 5.39 -3.56 6.29
N GLN A 123 6.44 -2.79 6.58
CA GLN A 123 7.40 -2.30 5.56
C GLN A 123 8.11 -3.45 4.84
N ALA A 124 8.49 -4.49 5.57
CA ALA A 124 9.08 -5.67 4.97
C ALA A 124 8.10 -6.40 4.05
N THR A 125 6.83 -6.51 4.45
CA THR A 125 5.77 -7.14 3.64
C THR A 125 5.44 -6.30 2.42
N GLU A 126 5.37 -4.98 2.57
CA GLU A 126 5.19 -4.04 1.44
C GLU A 126 6.28 -4.25 0.38
N SER A 127 7.55 -4.24 0.79
CA SER A 127 8.66 -4.47 -0.13
C SER A 127 8.53 -5.81 -0.87
N GLU A 128 8.09 -6.87 -0.19
CA GLU A 128 7.89 -8.18 -0.80
C GLU A 128 6.75 -8.20 -1.82
N VAL A 129 5.60 -7.59 -1.49
CA VAL A 129 4.46 -7.48 -2.40
C VAL A 129 4.85 -6.64 -3.63
N SER A 130 5.54 -5.52 -3.40
CA SER A 130 6.00 -4.65 -4.48
C SER A 130 6.96 -5.38 -5.42
N VAL A 131 7.96 -6.09 -4.90
CA VAL A 131 8.90 -6.87 -5.72
C VAL A 131 8.17 -7.92 -6.55
N GLN A 132 7.16 -8.61 -6.00
CA GLN A 132 6.35 -9.55 -6.79
C GLN A 132 5.63 -8.86 -7.95
N LYS A 133 4.98 -7.71 -7.68
CA LYS A 133 4.28 -6.93 -8.70
C LYS A 133 5.23 -6.38 -9.77
N LEU A 134 6.37 -5.84 -9.35
CA LEU A 134 7.40 -5.34 -10.27
C LEU A 134 7.92 -6.44 -11.22
N ARG A 135 8.11 -7.66 -10.72
CA ARG A 135 8.48 -8.81 -11.58
C ARG A 135 7.39 -9.13 -12.59
N GLN A 136 6.13 -9.18 -12.18
CA GLN A 136 5.01 -9.41 -13.10
C GLN A 136 4.86 -8.27 -14.13
N VAL A 137 5.10 -7.02 -13.72
CA VAL A 137 5.16 -5.89 -14.66
C VAL A 137 6.33 -6.03 -15.64
N GLN A 138 7.49 -6.49 -15.17
CA GLN A 138 8.63 -6.75 -16.04
C GLN A 138 8.31 -7.84 -17.10
N ASP A 139 7.55 -8.88 -16.72
CA ASP A 139 7.11 -9.90 -17.67
C ASP A 139 6.17 -9.29 -18.75
N VAL A 140 5.31 -8.33 -18.39
CA VAL A 140 4.46 -7.59 -19.36
C VAL A 140 5.29 -6.73 -20.31
N LEU A 141 6.42 -6.18 -19.84
CA LEU A 141 7.29 -5.28 -20.60
C LEU A 141 8.39 -6.01 -21.39
N GLN A 142 8.45 -7.35 -21.32
CA GLN A 142 9.59 -8.12 -21.82
C GLN A 142 9.96 -7.82 -23.28
N ASP A 143 8.94 -7.67 -24.16
CA ASP A 143 9.13 -7.45 -25.59
C ASP A 143 8.75 -6.01 -26.01
N ALA A 144 8.57 -5.11 -25.05
CA ALA A 144 8.18 -3.72 -25.28
C ALA A 144 9.39 -2.80 -25.37
N THR A 145 9.20 -1.68 -26.08
CA THR A 145 10.13 -0.54 -26.07
C THR A 145 9.97 0.28 -24.79
N SER A 146 8.75 0.32 -24.28
CA SER A 146 8.40 0.92 -22.98
C SER A 146 9.14 0.26 -21.84
N CYS A 147 9.53 1.02 -20.82
CA CYS A 147 10.25 0.49 -19.67
C CYS A 147 9.83 1.12 -18.34
N MET A 148 10.06 0.38 -17.26
CA MET A 148 9.95 0.89 -15.91
C MET A 148 11.26 1.59 -15.52
N ILE A 149 11.19 2.87 -15.12
CA ILE A 149 12.37 3.71 -14.87
C ILE A 149 12.61 4.04 -13.41
N LEU A 150 11.54 4.04 -12.58
CA LEU A 150 11.66 4.35 -11.16
C LEU A 150 10.56 3.66 -10.36
N TYR A 151 10.95 3.12 -9.21
CA TYR A 151 10.02 2.68 -8.17
C TYR A 151 10.30 3.49 -6.90
N THR A 152 9.26 4.15 -6.37
CA THR A 152 9.36 4.99 -5.18
C THR A 152 8.22 4.68 -4.24
N TYR A 153 8.50 3.93 -3.18
CA TYR A 153 7.53 3.49 -2.15
C TYR A 153 6.29 2.81 -2.74
N ASP A 154 5.24 3.59 -3.00
CA ASP A 154 3.93 3.16 -3.47
C ASP A 154 3.63 3.62 -4.90
N SER A 155 4.61 4.17 -5.62
CA SER A 155 4.46 4.58 -7.02
C SER A 155 5.51 3.98 -7.94
N ILE A 156 5.14 3.80 -9.21
CA ILE A 156 6.00 3.29 -10.26
C ILE A 156 5.92 4.25 -11.44
N LEU A 157 7.08 4.69 -11.91
CA LEU A 157 7.21 5.54 -13.08
C LEU A 157 7.70 4.73 -14.27
N PHE A 158 7.05 4.93 -15.40
CA PHE A 158 7.35 4.31 -16.69
C PHE A 158 7.71 5.37 -17.73
N ASP A 159 8.61 5.03 -18.61
CA ASP A 159 8.78 5.67 -19.93
C ASP A 159 8.03 4.81 -20.95
N VAL A 160 6.97 5.35 -21.52
CA VAL A 160 6.03 4.61 -22.34
C VAL A 160 6.06 5.11 -23.78
N GLU A 161 6.39 4.23 -24.72
CA GLU A 161 6.22 4.48 -26.15
C GLU A 161 4.73 4.64 -26.48
N ILE A 162 4.34 5.75 -27.11
CA ILE A 162 2.93 6.11 -27.35
C ILE A 162 2.19 5.05 -28.14
N SER A 163 2.85 4.43 -29.11
CA SER A 163 2.27 3.36 -29.92
C SER A 163 1.88 2.11 -29.11
N GLU A 164 2.55 1.86 -27.99
CA GLU A 164 2.32 0.72 -27.09
C GLU A 164 1.31 1.03 -25.97
N ALA A 165 1.13 2.30 -25.64
CA ALA A 165 0.39 2.76 -24.46
C ALA A 165 -1.00 2.14 -24.33
N LYS A 166 -1.77 2.09 -25.44
CA LYS A 166 -3.14 1.57 -25.46
C LYS A 166 -3.23 0.10 -25.04
N THR A 167 -2.21 -0.67 -25.31
CA THR A 167 -2.15 -2.11 -25.01
C THR A 167 -1.49 -2.38 -23.66
N LEU A 168 -0.36 -1.72 -23.39
CA LEU A 168 0.45 -2.01 -22.20
C LEU A 168 -0.15 -1.43 -20.92
N LEU A 169 -0.62 -0.18 -20.94
CA LEU A 169 -1.08 0.45 -19.69
C LEU A 169 -2.22 -0.30 -19.00
N PRO A 170 -3.26 -0.79 -19.72
CA PRO A 170 -4.28 -1.63 -19.08
C PRO A 170 -3.73 -2.94 -18.51
N GLN A 171 -2.75 -3.57 -19.17
CA GLN A 171 -2.13 -4.81 -18.69
C GLN A 171 -1.32 -4.57 -17.41
N ILE A 172 -0.48 -3.53 -17.41
CA ILE A 172 0.30 -3.13 -16.23
C ILE A 172 -0.64 -2.80 -15.07
N LYS A 173 -1.67 -1.99 -15.32
CA LYS A 173 -2.67 -1.64 -14.30
C LYS A 173 -3.34 -2.88 -13.72
N ASN A 174 -3.77 -3.82 -14.55
CA ASN A 174 -4.39 -5.06 -14.09
C ASN A 174 -3.45 -5.88 -13.19
N VAL A 175 -2.15 -5.95 -13.49
CA VAL A 175 -1.15 -6.60 -12.64
C VAL A 175 -1.04 -5.88 -11.29
N LEU A 176 -0.95 -4.56 -11.31
CA LEU A 176 -0.77 -3.76 -10.10
C LEU A 176 -2.01 -3.81 -9.19
N GLU A 177 -3.21 -3.84 -9.77
CA GLU A 177 -4.46 -3.85 -9.02
C GLU A 177 -4.83 -5.23 -8.42
N GLN A 178 -4.13 -6.30 -8.79
CA GLN A 178 -4.36 -7.61 -8.19
C GLN A 178 -4.27 -7.58 -6.66
N GLY A 179 -5.25 -8.19 -5.99
CA GLY A 179 -5.30 -8.24 -4.54
C GLY A 179 -5.93 -7.01 -3.88
N ASN A 180 -6.75 -6.27 -4.62
CA ASN A 180 -7.48 -5.07 -4.15
C ASN A 180 -6.57 -3.89 -3.81
N PHE A 181 -5.63 -3.59 -4.72
CA PHE A 181 -4.71 -2.44 -4.65
C PHE A 181 -4.98 -1.47 -5.82
N PRO A 182 -6.05 -0.66 -5.78
CA PRO A 182 -6.34 0.28 -6.84
C PRO A 182 -5.16 1.22 -7.10
N VAL A 183 -4.93 1.57 -8.36
CA VAL A 183 -3.89 2.52 -8.76
C VAL A 183 -4.48 3.74 -9.44
N LYS A 184 -3.93 4.91 -9.14
CA LYS A 184 -4.15 6.16 -9.85
C LYS A 184 -3.09 6.28 -10.92
N THR A 185 -3.49 6.61 -12.14
CA THR A 185 -2.57 6.77 -13.27
C THR A 185 -2.47 8.24 -13.64
N LYS A 186 -1.24 8.72 -13.78
CA LYS A 186 -0.92 10.06 -14.27
C LYS A 186 -0.03 9.96 -15.49
N VAL A 187 -0.16 10.92 -16.42
CA VAL A 187 0.65 11.01 -17.65
C VAL A 187 1.14 12.43 -17.86
N GLY A 188 2.32 12.56 -18.42
CA GLY A 188 2.90 13.85 -18.79
C GLY A 188 4.28 13.72 -19.44
N ASP A 189 4.77 14.81 -20.01
CA ASP A 189 6.13 14.88 -20.58
C ASP A 189 7.18 15.21 -19.52
N ILE A 190 6.73 15.75 -18.37
CA ILE A 190 7.57 16.18 -17.25
C ILE A 190 6.95 15.66 -15.97
N TYR A 191 7.75 15.05 -15.10
CA TYR A 191 7.32 14.33 -13.89
C TYR A 191 6.47 15.19 -12.92
N ASP A 192 6.83 16.45 -12.71
CA ASP A 192 6.10 17.36 -11.81
C ASP A 192 4.82 17.98 -12.42
N LYS A 193 4.54 17.73 -13.70
CA LYS A 193 3.38 18.29 -14.44
C LYS A 193 2.46 17.23 -15.02
N MET A 194 2.42 16.06 -14.39
CA MET A 194 1.57 14.97 -14.84
C MET A 194 0.10 15.21 -14.52
N LYS A 195 -0.79 14.72 -15.38
CA LYS A 195 -2.25 14.81 -15.23
C LYS A 195 -2.84 13.43 -14.99
N THR A 196 -3.79 13.35 -14.06
CA THR A 196 -4.53 12.11 -13.81
C THR A 196 -5.37 11.73 -15.03
N ILE A 197 -5.32 10.46 -15.40
CA ILE A 197 -6.13 9.86 -16.46
C ILE A 197 -6.87 8.63 -15.94
N SER A 198 -7.95 8.27 -16.64
CA SER A 198 -8.64 6.98 -16.45
C SER A 198 -8.21 6.02 -17.56
N LEU A 199 -7.83 4.81 -17.19
CA LEU A 199 -7.49 3.71 -18.10
C LEU A 199 -8.64 2.70 -18.13
#